data_ee5b60ab231498bf30ac1095940081f0
#
_entry.id   ee5b60ab231498bf30ac1095940081f0
#
_cell.length_a   1.000
_cell.length_b   1.000
_cell.length_c   1.000
_cell.angle_alpha   90.00
_cell.angle_beta   90.00
_cell.angle_gamma   90.00
#
_symmetry.space_group_name_H-M   'P 1'
#
loop_
_entity.id
_entity.type
_entity.pdbx_description
1 polymer ?
#
loop_
_entity_poly.entity_id
_entity_poly.type
_entity_poly.pdbx_seq_one_letter_code
_entity_poly.pdbx_strand_id
1 'polypeptide(L)'
;LRRGLMLPTIFLTGHADIDVAVSSLKRGAVDFLIKPVNDDILLESIAAAVHCDFLRRAGVAGGEGVRERLRLLSARELDVLGYFLNGETDEQVADKLSLSERTVEGHRARIYRKFGIHTAKELALLMPDIKAVWER
;
A
#
# COMPACT_ATOMS: atom_id res chain seq x y z
N LEU A 1 15.74 14.25 -0.52
CA LEU A 1 15.21 13.78 -1.81
C LEU A 1 15.38 14.86 -2.85
N ARG A 2 16.07 14.59 -3.90
CA ARG A 2 16.27 15.56 -4.95
C ARG A 2 16.34 14.84 -6.27
N ARG A 3 16.04 15.56 -7.35
CA ARG A 3 16.08 15.05 -8.72
C ARG A 3 15.19 13.85 -8.94
N GLY A 4 14.07 13.79 -8.23
CA GLY A 4 13.14 12.69 -8.35
C GLY A 4 13.57 11.41 -7.70
N LEU A 5 14.71 11.38 -7.01
CA LEU A 5 15.11 10.21 -6.26
C LEU A 5 14.29 10.12 -4.98
N MET A 6 13.64 8.99 -4.79
CA MET A 6 12.89 8.70 -3.58
C MET A 6 13.54 7.51 -2.90
N LEU A 7 14.14 7.75 -1.76
CA LEU A 7 14.74 6.68 -0.97
C LEU A 7 13.75 6.23 0.09
N PRO A 8 13.60 4.92 0.31
CA PRO A 8 12.74 4.43 1.37
C PRO A 8 13.25 4.95 2.71
N THR A 9 12.35 5.49 3.52
CA THR A 9 12.70 6.02 4.84
C THR A 9 11.74 5.49 5.87
N ILE A 10 12.29 4.89 6.93
CA ILE A 10 11.52 4.40 8.07
C ILE A 10 12.05 5.08 9.31
N PHE A 11 11.18 5.72 10.09
CA PHE A 11 11.55 6.36 11.33
C PHE A 11 11.29 5.44 12.51
N LEU A 12 12.28 5.35 13.41
CA LEU A 12 12.11 4.69 14.69
C LEU A 12 11.96 5.78 15.76
N THR A 13 10.88 5.74 16.52
CA THR A 13 10.59 6.82 17.47
C THR A 13 10.15 6.29 18.82
N GLY A 14 10.36 7.07 19.86
CA GLY A 14 9.80 6.84 21.18
C GLY A 14 8.40 7.44 21.29
N HIS A 15 7.72 7.17 22.40
CA HIS A 15 6.35 7.65 22.58
C HIS A 15 6.21 9.17 22.53
N ALA A 16 7.24 9.89 22.95
CA ALA A 16 7.20 11.35 23.00
C ALA A 16 7.29 12.01 21.62
N ASP A 17 7.62 11.23 20.59
CA ASP A 17 7.93 11.76 19.26
C ASP A 17 6.85 11.46 18.21
N ILE A 18 5.63 11.13 18.65
CA ILE A 18 4.55 10.76 17.74
C ILE A 18 4.23 11.90 16.76
N ASP A 19 4.19 13.14 17.22
CA ASP A 19 3.90 14.28 16.35
C ASP A 19 4.97 14.46 15.27
N VAL A 20 6.22 14.23 15.63
CA VAL A 20 7.34 14.27 14.68
C VAL A 20 7.20 13.15 13.67
N ALA A 21 6.83 11.95 14.11
CA ALA A 21 6.63 10.81 13.22
C ALA A 21 5.51 11.07 12.20
N VAL A 22 4.37 11.61 12.64
CA VAL A 22 3.27 11.97 11.76
C VAL A 22 3.71 13.00 10.73
N SER A 23 4.44 14.03 11.16
CA SER A 23 4.98 15.04 10.23
C SER A 23 5.94 14.43 9.23
N SER A 24 6.75 13.46 9.65
CA SER A 24 7.69 12.78 8.77
C SER A 24 6.98 11.95 7.69
N LEU A 25 5.87 11.30 8.01
CA LEU A 25 5.08 10.58 7.02
C LEU A 25 4.51 11.53 5.97
N LYS A 26 4.08 12.71 6.38
CA LYS A 26 3.59 13.72 5.44
C LYS A 26 4.68 14.24 4.51
N ARG A 27 5.95 14.12 4.91
CA ARG A 27 7.10 14.52 4.09
C ARG A 27 7.65 13.40 3.24
N GLY A 28 7.00 12.25 3.21
CA GLY A 28 7.39 11.15 2.36
C GLY A 28 8.12 10.00 3.00
N ALA A 29 8.17 9.94 4.33
CA ALA A 29 8.67 8.75 5.00
C ALA A 29 7.73 7.58 4.70
N VAL A 30 8.30 6.39 4.51
CA VAL A 30 7.51 5.20 4.19
C VAL A 30 6.70 4.73 5.39
N ASP A 31 7.28 4.81 6.57
CA ASP A 31 6.66 4.31 7.79
C ASP A 31 7.36 4.90 9.00
N PHE A 32 6.74 4.76 10.16
CA PHE A 32 7.42 5.00 11.42
C PHE A 32 7.03 3.90 12.41
N LEU A 33 7.94 3.58 13.32
CA LEU A 33 7.73 2.55 14.31
C LEU A 33 8.04 3.11 15.70
N ILE A 34 7.16 2.86 16.65
CA ILE A 34 7.33 3.32 18.03
C ILE A 34 8.18 2.31 18.78
N LYS A 35 9.24 2.79 19.42
CA LYS A 35 10.13 1.92 20.21
C LYS A 35 9.47 1.51 21.53
N PRO A 36 9.72 0.30 22.05
CA PRO A 36 10.58 -0.75 21.48
C PRO A 36 9.93 -1.42 20.27
N VAL A 37 10.73 -1.82 19.31
CA VAL A 37 10.28 -2.38 18.03
C VAL A 37 10.53 -3.89 18.02
N ASN A 38 9.54 -4.64 17.59
CA ASN A 38 9.69 -6.05 17.31
C ASN A 38 10.51 -6.22 16.01
N ASP A 39 11.54 -7.07 16.05
CA ASP A 39 12.41 -7.28 14.89
C ASP A 39 11.64 -7.76 13.65
N ASP A 40 10.65 -8.62 13.82
CA ASP A 40 9.85 -9.13 12.70
C ASP A 40 9.05 -8.01 12.05
N ILE A 41 8.48 -7.11 12.85
CA ILE A 41 7.73 -5.96 12.35
C ILE A 41 8.66 -5.02 11.59
N LEU A 42 9.85 -4.77 12.14
CA LEU A 42 10.84 -3.92 11.49
C LEU A 42 11.28 -4.50 10.15
N LEU A 43 11.60 -5.80 10.11
CA LEU A 43 12.00 -6.47 8.88
C LEU A 43 10.89 -6.46 7.83
N GLU A 44 9.64 -6.65 8.24
CA GLU A 44 8.50 -6.59 7.34
C GLU A 44 8.35 -5.18 6.73
N SER A 45 8.50 -4.14 7.55
CA SER A 45 8.44 -2.76 7.07
C SER A 45 9.56 -2.45 6.09
N ILE A 46 10.78 -2.90 6.37
CA ILE A 46 11.92 -2.70 5.48
C ILE A 46 11.70 -3.44 4.16
N ALA A 47 11.26 -4.69 4.22
CA ALA A 47 11.02 -5.49 3.01
C ALA A 47 9.94 -4.84 2.14
N ALA A 48 8.85 -4.37 2.72
CA ALA A 48 7.79 -3.71 1.99
C ALA A 48 8.28 -2.41 1.35
N ALA A 49 9.04 -1.62 2.07
CA ALA A 49 9.59 -0.35 1.57
C ALA A 49 10.53 -0.58 0.38
N VAL A 50 11.41 -1.56 0.50
CA VAL A 50 12.37 -1.89 -0.56
C VAL A 50 11.65 -2.38 -1.81
N HIS A 51 10.66 -3.25 -1.64
CA HIS A 51 9.91 -3.78 -2.78
C HIS A 51 9.11 -2.69 -3.49
N CYS A 52 8.44 -1.82 -2.75
CA CYS A 52 7.68 -0.71 -3.35
C CYS A 52 8.60 0.28 -4.05
N ASP A 53 9.77 0.55 -3.48
CA ASP A 53 10.77 1.40 -4.15
C ASP A 53 11.22 0.78 -5.47
N PHE A 54 11.45 -0.53 -5.47
CA PHE A 54 11.80 -1.25 -6.69
C PHE A 54 10.71 -1.08 -7.76
N LEU A 55 9.44 -1.25 -7.39
CA LEU A 55 8.32 -1.11 -8.32
C LEU A 55 8.24 0.31 -8.91
N ARG A 56 8.48 1.33 -8.08
CA ARG A 56 8.49 2.72 -8.56
C ARG A 56 9.63 2.97 -9.53
N ARG A 57 10.82 2.48 -9.23
CA ARG A 57 11.99 2.64 -10.10
C ARG A 57 11.84 1.88 -11.42
N ALA A 58 11.15 0.75 -11.39
CA ALA A 58 10.85 -0.02 -12.59
C ALA A 58 9.70 0.55 -13.42
N GLY A 59 9.06 1.63 -12.95
CA GLY A 59 7.92 2.23 -13.63
C GLY A 59 6.61 1.49 -13.44
N VAL A 60 6.58 0.45 -12.61
CA VAL A 60 5.37 -0.34 -12.36
C VAL A 60 4.39 0.41 -11.46
N ALA A 61 4.90 1.14 -10.49
CA ALA A 61 4.08 1.88 -9.54
C ALA A 61 3.99 3.38 -9.86
N GLY A 62 4.52 3.84 -10.98
CA GLY A 62 4.29 5.20 -11.46
C GLY A 62 2.91 5.32 -12.12
N GLY A 63 2.49 6.54 -12.47
CA GLY A 63 1.16 6.80 -12.98
C GLY A 63 0.72 5.91 -14.13
N GLU A 64 1.54 5.77 -15.16
CA GLU A 64 1.21 4.92 -16.31
C GLU A 64 1.26 3.43 -15.93
N GLY A 65 2.23 3.04 -15.14
CA GLY A 65 2.31 1.66 -14.65
C GLY A 65 1.09 1.26 -13.84
N VAL A 66 0.61 2.16 -12.98
CA VAL A 66 -0.62 1.92 -12.20
C VAL A 66 -1.82 1.81 -13.13
N ARG A 67 -1.93 2.69 -14.12
CA ARG A 67 -3.05 2.61 -15.09
C ARG A 67 -3.08 1.28 -15.82
N GLU A 68 -1.93 0.80 -16.25
CA GLU A 68 -1.83 -0.51 -16.90
C GLU A 68 -2.27 -1.64 -15.99
N ARG A 69 -1.86 -1.60 -14.71
CA ARG A 69 -2.28 -2.61 -13.74
C ARG A 69 -3.79 -2.57 -13.50
N LEU A 70 -4.37 -1.37 -13.40
CA LEU A 70 -5.81 -1.22 -13.23
C LEU A 70 -6.58 -1.82 -14.40
N ARG A 71 -6.07 -1.72 -15.61
CA ARG A 71 -6.71 -2.33 -16.80
C ARG A 71 -6.73 -3.85 -16.75
N LEU A 72 -5.83 -4.46 -15.98
CA LEU A 72 -5.79 -5.91 -15.83
C LEU A 72 -6.83 -6.44 -14.84
N LEU A 73 -7.40 -5.57 -14.02
CA LEU A 73 -8.36 -5.97 -13.01
C LEU A 73 -9.73 -6.21 -13.63
N SER A 74 -10.43 -7.25 -13.15
CA SER A 74 -11.82 -7.46 -13.51
C SER A 74 -12.71 -6.39 -12.88
N ALA A 75 -13.95 -6.28 -13.33
CA ALA A 75 -14.90 -5.33 -12.76
C ALA A 75 -15.07 -5.53 -11.25
N ARG A 76 -15.17 -6.79 -10.83
CA ARG A 76 -15.32 -7.10 -9.41
C ARG A 76 -14.05 -6.79 -8.61
N GLU A 77 -12.88 -7.05 -9.18
CA GLU A 77 -11.62 -6.68 -8.54
C GLU A 77 -11.51 -5.17 -8.39
N LEU A 78 -11.93 -4.40 -9.38
CA LEU A 78 -11.98 -2.94 -9.28
C LEU A 78 -12.92 -2.48 -8.16
N ASP A 79 -14.08 -3.11 -8.03
CA ASP A 79 -15.01 -2.80 -6.94
C ASP A 79 -14.36 -3.04 -5.58
N VAL A 80 -13.72 -4.20 -5.42
CA VAL A 80 -13.03 -4.55 -4.17
C VAL A 80 -11.90 -3.56 -3.88
N LEU A 81 -11.09 -3.24 -4.88
CA LEU A 81 -10.00 -2.29 -4.70
C LEU A 81 -10.52 -0.91 -4.30
N GLY A 82 -11.62 -0.46 -4.88
CA GLY A 82 -12.22 0.82 -4.52
C GLY A 82 -12.57 0.91 -3.04
N TYR A 83 -13.14 -0.16 -2.49
CA TYR A 83 -13.43 -0.21 -1.06
C TYR A 83 -12.16 -0.23 -0.21
N PHE A 84 -11.13 -0.95 -0.64
CA PHE A 84 -9.84 -0.95 0.06
C PHE A 84 -9.21 0.44 0.08
N LEU A 85 -9.32 1.19 -1.00
CA LEU A 85 -8.81 2.57 -1.07
C LEU A 85 -9.54 3.49 -0.08
N ASN A 86 -10.77 3.15 0.29
CA ASN A 86 -11.52 3.87 1.31
C ASN A 86 -11.24 3.39 2.73
N GLY A 87 -10.29 2.46 2.90
CA GLY A 87 -9.90 1.96 4.21
C GLY A 87 -10.79 0.85 4.75
N GLU A 88 -11.62 0.23 3.92
CA GLU A 88 -12.51 -0.82 4.39
C GLU A 88 -11.80 -2.16 4.53
N THR A 89 -12.23 -2.94 5.52
CA THR A 89 -11.69 -4.27 5.79
C THR A 89 -12.34 -5.31 4.88
N ASP A 90 -11.76 -6.51 4.82
CA ASP A 90 -12.33 -7.63 4.07
C ASP A 90 -13.77 -7.92 4.49
N GLU A 91 -14.04 -7.87 5.80
CA GLU A 91 -15.39 -8.09 6.32
C GLU A 91 -16.37 -7.04 5.82
N GLN A 92 -15.97 -5.76 5.87
CA GLN A 92 -16.82 -4.67 5.40
C GLN A 92 -17.11 -4.76 3.91
N VAL A 93 -16.10 -5.12 3.13
CA VAL A 93 -16.26 -5.29 1.68
C VAL A 93 -17.18 -6.47 1.39
N ALA A 94 -17.02 -7.58 2.10
CA ALA A 94 -17.86 -8.75 1.96
C ALA A 94 -19.34 -8.41 2.21
N ASP A 95 -19.60 -7.64 3.27
CA ASP A 95 -20.96 -7.21 3.58
C ASP A 95 -21.55 -6.33 2.48
N LYS A 96 -20.77 -5.37 1.98
CA LYS A 96 -21.25 -4.43 0.96
C LYS A 96 -21.50 -5.06 -0.39
N LEU A 97 -20.72 -6.08 -0.73
CA LEU A 97 -20.85 -6.77 -2.02
C LEU A 97 -21.66 -8.06 -1.93
N SER A 98 -22.16 -8.39 -0.74
CA SER A 98 -22.90 -9.65 -0.50
C SER A 98 -22.05 -10.88 -0.88
N LEU A 99 -20.79 -10.86 -0.50
CA LEU A 99 -19.83 -11.93 -0.72
C LEU A 99 -19.36 -12.49 0.62
N SER A 100 -18.76 -13.69 0.60
CA SER A 100 -18.07 -14.19 1.78
C SER A 100 -16.71 -13.50 1.92
N GLU A 101 -16.18 -13.45 3.14
CA GLU A 101 -14.83 -12.92 3.36
C GLU A 101 -13.80 -13.71 2.55
N ARG A 102 -13.98 -15.01 2.46
CA ARG A 102 -13.08 -15.86 1.69
C ARG A 102 -13.05 -15.47 0.22
N THR A 103 -14.20 -15.12 -0.35
CA THR A 103 -14.27 -14.64 -1.72
C THR A 103 -13.54 -13.30 -1.87
N VAL A 104 -13.71 -12.40 -0.90
CA VAL A 104 -12.99 -11.12 -0.89
C VAL A 104 -11.49 -11.33 -0.80
N GLU A 105 -11.05 -12.26 0.05
CA GLU A 105 -9.63 -12.62 0.15
C GLU A 105 -9.08 -13.13 -1.18
N GLY A 106 -9.87 -13.91 -1.89
CA GLY A 106 -9.50 -14.38 -3.23
C GLY A 106 -9.33 -13.24 -4.22
N HIS A 107 -10.25 -12.27 -4.20
CA HIS A 107 -10.13 -11.08 -5.04
C HIS A 107 -8.89 -10.27 -4.66
N ARG A 108 -8.64 -10.11 -3.35
CA ARG A 108 -7.45 -9.41 -2.86
C ARG A 108 -6.16 -10.08 -3.36
N ALA A 109 -6.09 -11.39 -3.28
CA ALA A 109 -4.92 -12.14 -3.75
C ALA A 109 -4.67 -11.91 -5.24
N ARG A 110 -5.71 -11.85 -6.05
CA ARG A 110 -5.58 -11.57 -7.47
C ARG A 110 -5.15 -10.14 -7.74
N ILE A 111 -5.69 -9.18 -7.00
CA ILE A 111 -5.27 -7.78 -7.08
C ILE A 111 -3.78 -7.66 -6.76
N TYR A 112 -3.33 -8.27 -5.67
CA TYR A 112 -1.92 -8.25 -5.27
C TYR A 112 -1.04 -8.82 -6.38
N ARG A 113 -1.42 -9.96 -6.94
CA ARG A 113 -0.64 -10.59 -8.01
C ARG A 113 -0.54 -9.68 -9.23
N LYS A 114 -1.62 -9.02 -9.61
CA LYS A 114 -1.64 -8.14 -10.77
C LYS A 114 -0.82 -6.87 -10.55
N PHE A 115 -0.72 -6.40 -9.31
CA PHE A 115 0.13 -5.27 -8.96
C PHE A 115 1.57 -5.67 -8.64
N GLY A 116 1.86 -6.96 -8.52
CA GLY A 116 3.20 -7.43 -8.20
C GLY A 116 3.57 -7.25 -6.74
N ILE A 117 2.60 -7.22 -5.86
CA ILE A 117 2.80 -7.06 -4.42
C ILE A 117 2.37 -8.32 -3.67
N HIS A 118 2.76 -8.43 -2.40
CA HIS A 118 2.55 -9.64 -1.61
C HIS A 118 1.82 -9.42 -0.29
N THR A 119 1.78 -8.19 0.20
CA THR A 119 1.23 -7.93 1.54
C THR A 119 0.31 -6.72 1.54
N ALA A 120 -0.55 -6.65 2.56
CA ALA A 120 -1.40 -5.48 2.79
C ALA A 120 -0.57 -4.21 3.03
N LYS A 121 0.61 -4.36 3.63
CA LYS A 121 1.50 -3.22 3.85
C LYS A 121 2.01 -2.64 2.54
N GLU A 122 2.38 -3.49 1.60
CA GLU A 122 2.78 -3.03 0.28
C GLU A 122 1.64 -2.33 -0.45
N LEU A 123 0.42 -2.86 -0.35
CA LEU A 123 -0.74 -2.18 -0.91
C LEU A 123 -0.92 -0.80 -0.29
N ALA A 124 -0.82 -0.71 1.03
CA ALA A 124 -0.95 0.57 1.73
C ALA A 124 0.08 1.59 1.24
N LEU A 125 1.31 1.15 0.99
CA LEU A 125 2.37 2.02 0.49
C LEU A 125 2.13 2.48 -0.95
N LEU A 126 1.41 1.69 -1.74
CA LEU A 126 1.07 2.05 -3.13
C LEU A 126 -0.25 2.82 -3.23
N MET A 127 -1.06 2.87 -2.19
CA MET A 127 -2.36 3.56 -2.25
C MET A 127 -2.28 4.99 -2.76
N PRO A 128 -1.33 5.83 -2.33
CA PRO A 128 -1.24 7.19 -2.87
C PRO A 128 -1.04 7.21 -4.39
N ASP A 129 -0.23 6.29 -4.91
CA ASP A 129 0.01 6.20 -6.35
C ASP A 129 -1.25 5.74 -7.09
N ILE A 130 -1.98 4.79 -6.51
CA ILE A 130 -3.22 4.28 -7.09
C ILE A 130 -4.30 5.37 -7.05
N LYS A 131 -4.45 6.06 -5.92
CA LYS A 131 -5.44 7.13 -5.79
C LYS A 131 -5.20 8.26 -6.77
N ALA A 132 -3.94 8.56 -7.08
CA ALA A 132 -3.59 9.63 -8.00
C ALA A 132 -4.14 9.41 -9.40
N VAL A 133 -4.38 8.16 -9.80
CA VAL A 133 -4.92 7.83 -11.14
C VAL A 133 -6.29 7.14 -11.08
N TRP A 134 -6.89 7.06 -9.91
CA TRP A 134 -8.18 6.40 -9.72
C TRP A 134 -9.32 7.26 -10.26
N GLU A 135 -10.11 6.71 -11.17
CA GLU A 135 -11.17 7.45 -11.87
C GLU A 135 -12.58 6.93 -11.62
N ARG A 136 -12.76 6.08 -10.62
CA ARG A 136 -14.08 5.51 -10.32
C ARG A 136 -14.80 6.23 -9.20
#